data_8e4e56c6142ba2be0d66795f55084022
#
_entry.id   8e4e56c6142ba2be0d66795f55084022
#
_cell.length_a   1.000
_cell.length_b   1.000
_cell.length_c   1.000
_cell.angle_alpha   90.00
_cell.angle_beta   90.00
_cell.angle_gamma   90.00
#
_symmetry.space_group_name_H-M   'P 1'
#
loop_
_entity.id
_entity.type
_entity.pdbx_description
1 polymer ?
#
loop_
_entity_poly.entity_id
_entity_poly.type
_entity_poly.pdbx_seq_one_letter_code
_entity_poly.pdbx_strand_id
1 'polypeptide(L)'
;MTDFREFGILIGCAANAVPRIETLEKYADIMQALGYNTLYLETADTYKIEGEPYFGYMRGGYTAAEIRRLDAYCRARGIELVPAIQTLAHLHFLKYYPRYQPVIDVDDILLAEEEETYALIDKMFSSIAAMYSTRRVNIGMDEAYLLGAGKYLYRHGFCDKTQIMLGHLRRVLGIAAKYGFHCEMWSDMFFHAISGGKVYETGGRGVPDGWKEMVPRDLTLVYWEYFVPDPESCGHMIDLHRQISDHVKYAGTFFRWHGIAPANAFTNKVMKRALTACRDRGVKDVLFALWADYGGGASLFSVLPAMYAMSRFASDGCMPTDDMSGFEKLFGIPYE
;
A
#
# COMPACT_ATOMS: atom_id res chain seq x y z
N MET A 1 4.60 -0.94 24.51
CA MET A 1 3.58 -0.65 23.48
C MET A 1 4.14 0.46 22.60
N THR A 2 3.91 0.42 21.30
CA THR A 2 4.41 1.44 20.40
C THR A 2 3.66 2.77 20.58
N ASP A 3 4.31 3.89 20.23
CA ASP A 3 3.67 5.22 20.22
C ASP A 3 2.70 5.40 19.05
N PHE A 4 2.69 4.45 18.10
CA PHE A 4 1.85 4.46 16.92
C PHE A 4 0.53 3.75 17.19
N ARG A 5 -0.57 4.33 16.72
CA ARG A 5 -1.92 3.74 16.76
C ARG A 5 -1.99 2.57 15.78
N GLU A 6 -1.49 2.79 14.57
CA GLU A 6 -1.26 1.74 13.58
C GLU A 6 0.25 1.53 13.40
N PHE A 7 0.67 0.29 13.54
CA PHE A 7 2.03 -0.15 13.25
C PHE A 7 1.93 -1.39 12.38
N GLY A 8 1.93 -1.18 11.07
CA GLY A 8 1.48 -2.14 10.08
C GLY A 8 2.58 -2.72 9.20
N ILE A 9 2.25 -3.84 8.57
CA ILE A 9 3.03 -4.48 7.51
C ILE A 9 2.13 -4.59 6.28
N LEU A 10 2.67 -4.26 5.10
CA LEU A 10 2.05 -4.57 3.82
C LEU A 10 2.86 -5.65 3.11
N ILE A 11 2.21 -6.73 2.72
CA ILE A 11 2.83 -7.80 1.93
C ILE A 11 2.35 -7.68 0.49
N GLY A 12 3.30 -7.41 -0.44
CA GLY A 12 3.04 -7.41 -1.87
C GLY A 12 2.85 -8.84 -2.39
N CYS A 13 1.70 -9.09 -2.99
CA CYS A 13 1.33 -10.38 -3.59
C CYS A 13 1.15 -10.28 -5.12
N ALA A 14 1.34 -9.09 -5.71
CA ALA A 14 1.05 -8.83 -7.11
C ALA A 14 2.11 -9.36 -8.09
N ALA A 15 3.36 -9.51 -7.66
CA ALA A 15 4.49 -9.84 -8.53
C ALA A 15 4.92 -11.33 -8.48
N ASN A 16 3.97 -12.25 -8.54
CA ASN A 16 4.15 -13.72 -8.65
C ASN A 16 4.56 -14.47 -7.36
N ALA A 17 5.03 -13.82 -6.32
CA ALA A 17 5.40 -14.47 -5.06
C ALA A 17 4.24 -14.45 -4.06
N VAL A 18 3.09 -15.01 -4.43
CA VAL A 18 1.89 -15.08 -3.58
C VAL A 18 2.14 -16.08 -2.43
N PRO A 19 2.21 -15.62 -1.17
CA PRO A 19 2.45 -16.50 -0.04
C PRO A 19 1.26 -17.45 0.21
N ARG A 20 1.53 -18.66 0.67
CA ARG A 20 0.47 -19.56 1.15
C ARG A 20 -0.13 -19.00 2.43
N ILE A 21 -1.41 -19.32 2.70
CA ILE A 21 -2.10 -18.87 3.92
C ILE A 21 -1.35 -19.27 5.19
N GLU A 22 -0.80 -20.48 5.24
CA GLU A 22 -0.02 -20.95 6.39
C GLU A 22 1.25 -20.11 6.62
N THR A 23 1.82 -19.55 5.57
CA THR A 23 2.96 -18.61 5.66
C THR A 23 2.52 -17.28 6.25
N LEU A 24 1.36 -16.77 5.81
CA LEU A 24 0.79 -15.52 6.32
C LEU A 24 0.33 -15.68 7.79
N GLU A 25 -0.21 -16.84 8.17
CA GLU A 25 -0.54 -17.14 9.56
C GLU A 25 0.71 -17.11 10.46
N LYS A 26 1.82 -17.75 10.04
CA LYS A 26 3.10 -17.64 10.75
C LYS A 26 3.63 -16.21 10.83
N TYR A 27 3.42 -15.43 9.76
CA TYR A 27 3.80 -14.03 9.73
C TYR A 27 2.98 -13.21 10.72
N ALA A 28 1.69 -13.50 10.86
CA ALA A 28 0.82 -12.87 11.87
C ALA A 28 1.26 -13.22 13.31
N ASP A 29 1.74 -14.45 13.59
CA ASP A 29 2.33 -14.80 14.89
C ASP A 29 3.55 -13.93 15.21
N ILE A 30 4.43 -13.73 14.22
CA ILE A 30 5.61 -12.88 14.35
C ILE A 30 5.21 -11.42 14.55
N MET A 31 4.25 -10.92 13.79
CA MET A 31 3.72 -9.57 13.92
C MET A 31 3.18 -9.31 15.32
N GLN A 32 2.38 -10.24 15.87
CA GLN A 32 1.87 -10.16 17.23
C GLN A 32 3.01 -10.08 18.25
N ALA A 33 4.00 -10.97 18.13
CA ALA A 33 5.15 -11.01 19.04
C ALA A 33 5.99 -9.71 19.00
N LEU A 34 6.04 -9.03 17.84
CA LEU A 34 6.75 -7.78 17.63
C LEU A 34 5.89 -6.53 17.84
N GLY A 35 4.60 -6.67 18.15
CA GLY A 35 3.69 -5.55 18.41
C GLY A 35 3.18 -4.83 17.16
N TYR A 36 3.27 -5.45 15.98
CA TYR A 36 2.57 -5.00 14.78
C TYR A 36 1.09 -5.37 14.87
N ASN A 37 0.20 -4.46 14.47
CA ASN A 37 -1.24 -4.62 14.67
C ASN A 37 -2.09 -4.54 13.40
N THR A 38 -1.47 -4.34 12.24
CA THR A 38 -2.19 -4.27 10.96
C THR A 38 -1.41 -4.99 9.86
N LEU A 39 -2.07 -5.89 9.15
CA LEU A 39 -1.53 -6.58 7.98
C LEU A 39 -2.31 -6.18 6.74
N TYR A 40 -1.62 -5.56 5.78
CA TYR A 40 -2.15 -5.32 4.44
C TYR A 40 -1.75 -6.43 3.50
N LEU A 41 -2.69 -6.90 2.69
CA LEU A 41 -2.39 -7.73 1.52
C LEU A 41 -2.58 -6.90 0.26
N GLU A 42 -1.48 -6.57 -0.39
CA GLU A 42 -1.50 -5.93 -1.71
C GLU A 42 -1.63 -7.02 -2.77
N THR A 43 -2.84 -7.20 -3.26
CA THR A 43 -3.19 -8.34 -4.10
C THR A 43 -3.28 -7.99 -5.58
N ALA A 44 -3.45 -6.71 -5.95
CA ALA A 44 -3.74 -6.32 -7.33
C ALA A 44 -4.80 -7.23 -7.98
N ASP A 45 -4.40 -8.25 -8.74
CA ASP A 45 -5.28 -9.24 -9.34
C ASP A 45 -5.23 -10.64 -8.68
N THR A 46 -4.46 -10.83 -7.59
CA THR A 46 -4.25 -12.15 -6.97
C THR A 46 -5.31 -12.52 -5.92
N TYR A 47 -6.58 -12.29 -6.21
CA TYR A 47 -7.74 -12.80 -5.47
C TYR A 47 -8.88 -13.13 -6.42
N LYS A 48 -9.86 -13.92 -5.97
CA LYS A 48 -10.95 -14.39 -6.83
C LYS A 48 -12.13 -13.42 -6.81
N ILE A 49 -12.58 -13.03 -7.99
CA ILE A 49 -13.79 -12.23 -8.21
C ILE A 49 -14.84 -13.09 -8.88
N GLU A 50 -16.06 -13.10 -8.36
CA GLU A 50 -17.17 -13.84 -8.94
C GLU A 50 -17.51 -13.33 -10.35
N GLY A 51 -17.65 -14.25 -11.30
CA GLY A 51 -17.94 -13.93 -12.69
C GLY A 51 -16.76 -13.36 -13.50
N GLU A 52 -15.54 -13.32 -12.93
CA GLU A 52 -14.33 -12.87 -13.62
C GLU A 52 -13.23 -13.97 -13.61
N PRO A 53 -13.38 -15.03 -14.40
CA PRO A 53 -12.51 -16.22 -14.32
C PRO A 53 -11.06 -15.93 -14.72
N TYR A 54 -10.79 -14.86 -15.48
CA TYR A 54 -9.45 -14.47 -15.90
C TYR A 54 -8.78 -13.46 -14.95
N PHE A 55 -9.50 -12.96 -13.94
CA PHE A 55 -8.90 -12.09 -12.93
C PHE A 55 -7.96 -12.93 -12.06
N GLY A 56 -6.67 -12.62 -12.12
CA GLY A 56 -5.61 -13.40 -11.46
C GLY A 56 -5.50 -14.86 -11.91
N TYR A 57 -5.85 -15.15 -13.17
CA TYR A 57 -5.77 -16.50 -13.73
C TYR A 57 -4.34 -17.05 -13.66
N MET A 58 -4.18 -18.24 -13.07
CA MET A 58 -2.89 -18.93 -12.83
C MET A 58 -1.84 -18.11 -12.02
N ARG A 59 -2.27 -17.11 -11.25
CA ARG A 59 -1.37 -16.27 -10.45
C ARG A 59 -1.42 -16.56 -8.95
N GLY A 60 -2.01 -17.66 -8.53
CA GLY A 60 -2.09 -18.05 -7.12
C GLY A 60 -3.11 -17.21 -6.31
N GLY A 61 -4.11 -16.62 -6.99
CA GLY A 61 -5.09 -15.75 -6.34
C GLY A 61 -5.88 -16.43 -5.23
N TYR A 62 -5.99 -15.76 -4.09
CA TYR A 62 -6.69 -16.24 -2.91
C TYR A 62 -8.19 -16.39 -3.14
N THR A 63 -8.75 -17.46 -2.60
CA THR A 63 -10.20 -17.68 -2.51
C THR A 63 -10.80 -16.89 -1.34
N ALA A 64 -12.10 -16.69 -1.39
CA ALA A 64 -12.83 -16.06 -0.28
C ALA A 64 -12.71 -16.86 1.04
N ALA A 65 -12.62 -18.18 0.98
CA ALA A 65 -12.46 -19.04 2.14
C ALA A 65 -11.08 -18.86 2.79
N GLU A 66 -10.03 -18.76 1.97
CA GLU A 66 -8.65 -18.54 2.43
C GLU A 66 -8.50 -17.18 3.12
N ILE A 67 -9.03 -16.11 2.51
CA ILE A 67 -8.96 -14.78 3.12
C ILE A 67 -9.77 -14.73 4.41
N ARG A 68 -10.98 -15.29 4.47
CA ARG A 68 -11.76 -15.35 5.72
C ARG A 68 -11.05 -16.15 6.83
N ARG A 69 -10.35 -17.23 6.46
CA ARG A 69 -9.51 -18.00 7.42
C ARG A 69 -8.40 -17.12 7.99
N LEU A 70 -7.68 -16.43 7.11
CA LEU A 70 -6.59 -15.53 7.52
C LEU A 70 -7.11 -14.35 8.34
N ASP A 71 -8.23 -13.74 7.94
CA ASP A 71 -8.87 -12.64 8.69
C ASP A 71 -9.23 -13.06 10.13
N ALA A 72 -9.85 -14.22 10.28
CA ALA A 72 -10.16 -14.76 11.60
C ALA A 72 -8.89 -15.05 12.42
N TYR A 73 -7.84 -15.55 11.78
CA TYR A 73 -6.55 -15.84 12.41
C TYR A 73 -5.85 -14.56 12.89
N CYS A 74 -5.83 -13.51 12.08
CA CYS A 74 -5.29 -12.20 12.41
C CYS A 74 -6.06 -11.54 13.56
N ARG A 75 -7.40 -11.51 13.49
CA ARG A 75 -8.24 -10.94 14.55
C ARG A 75 -8.03 -11.60 15.90
N ALA A 76 -7.86 -12.92 15.96
CA ALA A 76 -7.57 -13.64 17.20
C ALA A 76 -6.23 -13.20 17.84
N ARG A 77 -5.36 -12.50 17.09
CA ARG A 77 -4.07 -11.96 17.52
C ARG A 77 -4.06 -10.44 17.72
N GLY A 78 -5.22 -9.81 17.61
CA GLY A 78 -5.32 -8.34 17.67
C GLY A 78 -4.74 -7.65 16.45
N ILE A 79 -4.66 -8.35 15.32
CA ILE A 79 -4.19 -7.81 14.04
C ILE A 79 -5.39 -7.60 13.13
N GLU A 80 -5.52 -6.38 12.58
CA GLU A 80 -6.49 -6.09 11.54
C GLU A 80 -5.93 -6.51 10.17
N LEU A 81 -6.66 -7.33 9.41
CA LEU A 81 -6.32 -7.68 8.03
C LEU A 81 -7.02 -6.71 7.07
N VAL A 82 -6.24 -5.95 6.30
CA VAL A 82 -6.74 -4.90 5.41
C VAL A 82 -6.42 -5.24 3.94
N PRO A 83 -7.41 -5.21 3.03
CA PRO A 83 -7.14 -5.33 1.61
C PRO A 83 -6.43 -4.10 1.07
N ALA A 84 -5.45 -4.31 0.19
CA ALA A 84 -4.89 -3.30 -0.68
C ALA A 84 -5.09 -3.77 -2.13
N ILE A 85 -5.97 -3.08 -2.84
CA ILE A 85 -6.35 -3.39 -4.22
C ILE A 85 -5.90 -2.28 -5.14
N GLN A 86 -5.85 -2.57 -6.43
CA GLN A 86 -5.51 -1.58 -7.44
C GLN A 86 -6.75 -1.19 -8.24
N THR A 87 -7.11 0.09 -8.21
CA THR A 87 -8.31 0.60 -8.87
C THR A 87 -8.04 1.52 -10.06
N LEU A 88 -6.76 1.77 -10.39
CA LEU A 88 -6.37 2.60 -11.52
C LEU A 88 -5.17 2.06 -12.29
N ALA A 89 -4.00 1.87 -11.65
CA ALA A 89 -2.78 1.37 -12.29
C ALA A 89 -2.36 0.00 -11.70
N HIS A 90 -1.19 -0.51 -12.09
CA HIS A 90 -0.58 -1.76 -11.60
C HIS A 90 -1.39 -3.05 -11.85
N LEU A 91 -2.34 -3.02 -12.77
CA LEU A 91 -3.10 -4.21 -13.20
C LEU A 91 -2.46 -4.86 -14.44
N HIS A 92 -1.13 -5.02 -14.41
CA HIS A 92 -0.28 -5.44 -15.52
C HIS A 92 -0.77 -6.67 -16.26
N PHE A 93 -1.38 -7.65 -15.56
CA PHE A 93 -1.75 -8.92 -16.17
C PHE A 93 -3.10 -8.88 -16.86
N LEU A 94 -3.97 -7.93 -16.55
CA LEU A 94 -5.28 -7.81 -17.19
C LEU A 94 -5.17 -7.55 -18.69
N LYS A 95 -4.16 -6.80 -19.13
CA LYS A 95 -3.94 -6.49 -20.55
C LYS A 95 -3.71 -7.71 -21.44
N TYR A 96 -3.35 -8.86 -20.90
CA TYR A 96 -3.13 -10.08 -21.67
C TYR A 96 -4.41 -10.86 -21.98
N TYR A 97 -5.53 -10.48 -21.37
CA TYR A 97 -6.81 -11.15 -21.56
C TYR A 97 -7.77 -10.29 -22.38
N PRO A 98 -8.31 -10.79 -23.52
CA PRO A 98 -9.26 -10.04 -24.34
C PRO A 98 -10.47 -9.51 -23.57
N ARG A 99 -10.89 -10.23 -22.50
CA ARG A 99 -11.99 -9.84 -21.62
C ARG A 99 -11.80 -8.44 -21.01
N TYR A 100 -10.55 -8.06 -20.69
CA TYR A 100 -10.24 -6.79 -20.02
C TYR A 100 -9.75 -5.70 -20.98
N GLN A 101 -9.57 -6.00 -22.25
CA GLN A 101 -9.16 -4.99 -23.23
C GLN A 101 -10.07 -3.75 -23.27
N PRO A 102 -11.42 -3.85 -23.13
CA PRO A 102 -12.27 -2.66 -23.09
C PRO A 102 -11.99 -1.72 -21.93
N VAL A 103 -11.56 -2.24 -20.78
CA VAL A 103 -11.34 -1.47 -19.55
C VAL A 103 -9.89 -0.98 -19.36
N ILE A 104 -8.97 -1.30 -20.28
CA ILE A 104 -7.58 -0.81 -20.25
C ILE A 104 -7.47 0.44 -21.14
N ASP A 105 -6.94 1.52 -20.59
CA ASP A 105 -6.57 2.73 -21.32
C ASP A 105 -5.26 2.54 -22.08
N VAL A 106 -4.19 2.44 -21.33
CA VAL A 106 -2.82 2.25 -21.83
C VAL A 106 -2.04 1.43 -20.81
N ASP A 107 -1.22 0.50 -21.29
CA ASP A 107 -0.38 -0.41 -20.50
C ASP A 107 -1.18 -1.13 -19.39
N ASP A 108 -0.98 -0.78 -18.13
CA ASP A 108 -1.61 -1.37 -16.95
C ASP A 108 -2.64 -0.44 -16.28
N ILE A 109 -2.97 0.67 -16.94
CA ILE A 109 -3.86 1.72 -16.43
C ILE A 109 -5.28 1.46 -16.94
N LEU A 110 -6.24 1.50 -16.02
CA LEU A 110 -7.65 1.38 -16.34
C LEU A 110 -8.18 2.62 -17.09
N LEU A 111 -9.11 2.38 -18.00
CA LEU A 111 -9.79 3.42 -18.76
C LEU A 111 -10.82 4.13 -17.87
N ALA A 112 -10.52 5.36 -17.47
CA ALA A 112 -11.45 6.20 -16.74
C ALA A 112 -12.68 6.57 -17.62
N GLU A 113 -13.79 6.91 -16.95
CA GLU A 113 -15.07 7.29 -17.60
C GLU A 113 -15.71 6.19 -18.47
N GLU A 114 -15.25 4.94 -18.35
CA GLU A 114 -15.83 3.76 -18.98
C GLU A 114 -16.69 2.97 -17.98
N GLU A 115 -17.97 2.73 -18.30
CA GLU A 115 -18.87 2.04 -17.38
C GLU A 115 -18.46 0.59 -17.08
N GLU A 116 -17.84 -0.11 -18.05
CA GLU A 116 -17.32 -1.46 -17.81
C GLU A 116 -16.16 -1.46 -16.79
N THR A 117 -15.34 -0.39 -16.74
CA THR A 117 -14.30 -0.21 -15.73
C THR A 117 -14.91 -0.14 -14.33
N TYR A 118 -15.95 0.66 -14.18
CA TYR A 118 -16.62 0.79 -12.88
C TYR A 118 -17.43 -0.43 -12.48
N ALA A 119 -17.96 -1.17 -13.46
CA ALA A 119 -18.59 -2.47 -13.21
C ALA A 119 -17.57 -3.50 -12.71
N LEU A 120 -16.35 -3.51 -13.23
CA LEU A 120 -15.26 -4.36 -12.72
C LEU A 120 -14.85 -3.92 -11.30
N ILE A 121 -14.67 -2.64 -11.06
CA ILE A 121 -14.32 -2.10 -9.74
C ILE A 121 -15.42 -2.42 -8.71
N ASP A 122 -16.70 -2.33 -9.08
CA ASP A 122 -17.81 -2.70 -8.20
C ASP A 122 -17.75 -4.19 -7.78
N LYS A 123 -17.43 -5.08 -8.72
CA LYS A 123 -17.19 -6.51 -8.42
C LYS A 123 -15.96 -6.72 -7.51
N MET A 124 -14.90 -5.92 -7.68
CA MET A 124 -13.73 -5.96 -6.79
C MET A 124 -14.15 -5.62 -5.37
N PHE A 125 -14.86 -4.50 -5.15
CA PHE A 125 -15.36 -4.10 -3.84
C PHE A 125 -16.36 -5.09 -3.24
N SER A 126 -17.29 -5.62 -4.03
CA SER A 126 -18.21 -6.68 -3.59
C SER A 126 -17.45 -7.90 -3.07
N SER A 127 -16.42 -8.32 -3.78
CA SER A 127 -15.61 -9.48 -3.42
C SER A 127 -14.85 -9.26 -2.10
N ILE A 128 -14.13 -8.13 -1.97
CA ILE A 128 -13.41 -7.86 -0.72
C ILE A 128 -14.36 -7.62 0.47
N ALA A 129 -15.53 -7.05 0.26
CA ALA A 129 -16.55 -6.90 1.30
C ALA A 129 -17.04 -8.24 1.86
N ALA A 130 -17.07 -9.28 1.02
CA ALA A 130 -17.42 -10.64 1.42
C ALA A 130 -16.28 -11.44 2.06
N MET A 131 -15.03 -11.00 1.84
CA MET A 131 -13.82 -11.70 2.28
C MET A 131 -13.27 -11.19 3.61
N TYR A 132 -13.28 -9.88 3.83
CA TYR A 132 -12.63 -9.20 4.95
C TYR A 132 -13.67 -8.70 5.97
N SER A 133 -13.33 -8.75 7.25
CA SER A 133 -14.17 -8.20 8.33
C SER A 133 -13.99 -6.68 8.48
N THR A 134 -12.84 -6.15 8.12
CA THR A 134 -12.58 -4.70 8.12
C THR A 134 -13.44 -3.96 7.11
N ARG A 135 -13.58 -2.65 7.33
CA ARG A 135 -14.14 -1.71 6.33
C ARG A 135 -13.13 -0.64 5.94
N ARG A 136 -11.86 -0.93 6.11
CA ARG A 136 -10.75 -0.16 5.53
C ARG A 136 -10.23 -0.84 4.28
N VAL A 137 -9.77 -0.05 3.31
CA VAL A 137 -9.16 -0.55 2.08
C VAL A 137 -8.17 0.47 1.53
N ASN A 138 -6.98 0.03 1.12
CA ASN A 138 -6.13 0.82 0.25
C ASN A 138 -6.55 0.56 -1.20
N ILE A 139 -6.87 1.63 -1.93
CA ILE A 139 -7.40 1.56 -3.30
C ILE A 139 -6.32 1.71 -4.38
N GLY A 140 -5.05 1.78 -3.98
CA GLY A 140 -3.91 1.95 -4.89
C GLY A 140 -3.87 3.36 -5.50
N MET A 141 -3.99 3.43 -6.82
CA MET A 141 -4.01 4.64 -7.66
C MET A 141 -2.66 5.36 -7.78
N ASP A 142 -1.58 4.70 -7.40
CA ASP A 142 -0.21 5.17 -7.52
C ASP A 142 0.34 5.01 -8.95
N GLU A 143 1.35 5.81 -9.27
CA GLU A 143 2.18 5.74 -10.47
C GLU A 143 1.42 5.70 -11.82
N ALA A 144 0.19 6.17 -11.88
CA ALA A 144 -0.60 6.24 -13.11
C ALA A 144 -0.12 7.35 -14.08
N TYR A 145 1.19 7.36 -14.38
CA TYR A 145 1.83 8.46 -15.11
C TYR A 145 1.34 8.63 -16.56
N LEU A 146 0.83 7.58 -17.18
CA LEU A 146 0.27 7.60 -18.54
C LEU A 146 -1.24 7.74 -18.56
N LEU A 147 -1.89 8.06 -17.44
CA LEU A 147 -3.34 8.24 -17.35
C LEU A 147 -3.83 9.21 -18.44
N GLY A 148 -4.84 8.79 -19.19
CA GLY A 148 -5.44 9.57 -20.26
C GLY A 148 -4.61 9.65 -21.55
N ALA A 149 -3.52 8.87 -21.69
CA ALA A 149 -2.66 8.91 -22.87
C ALA A 149 -2.97 7.82 -23.92
N GLY A 150 -3.92 6.92 -23.64
CA GLY A 150 -4.28 5.80 -24.49
C GLY A 150 -5.64 5.96 -25.16
N LYS A 151 -6.54 5.02 -24.92
CA LYS A 151 -7.90 5.05 -25.48
C LYS A 151 -8.70 6.26 -25.02
N TYR A 152 -8.44 6.75 -23.81
CA TYR A 152 -9.07 7.96 -23.30
C TYR A 152 -8.81 9.15 -24.23
N LEU A 153 -7.54 9.35 -24.64
CA LEU A 153 -7.17 10.41 -25.58
C LEU A 153 -7.93 10.30 -26.90
N TYR A 154 -8.07 9.07 -27.43
CA TYR A 154 -8.78 8.85 -28.69
C TYR A 154 -10.28 9.16 -28.60
N ARG A 155 -10.89 8.92 -27.42
CA ARG A 155 -12.34 9.09 -27.21
C ARG A 155 -12.73 10.51 -26.81
N HIS A 156 -11.92 11.15 -25.97
CA HIS A 156 -12.26 12.41 -25.30
C HIS A 156 -11.37 13.60 -25.71
N GLY A 157 -10.29 13.34 -26.47
CA GLY A 157 -9.27 14.36 -26.73
C GLY A 157 -8.35 14.56 -25.52
N PHE A 158 -7.51 15.57 -25.57
CA PHE A 158 -6.62 15.91 -24.47
C PHE A 158 -7.40 16.49 -23.29
N CYS A 159 -7.25 15.83 -22.12
CA CYS A 159 -7.78 16.30 -20.84
C CYS A 159 -6.66 16.37 -19.81
N ASP A 160 -6.78 17.28 -18.85
CA ASP A 160 -5.85 17.35 -17.74
C ASP A 160 -5.89 16.09 -16.87
N LYS A 161 -4.73 15.49 -16.63
CA LYS A 161 -4.61 14.23 -15.86
C LYS A 161 -5.20 14.35 -14.46
N THR A 162 -5.06 15.51 -13.82
CA THR A 162 -5.59 15.74 -12.48
C THR A 162 -7.11 15.66 -12.50
N GLN A 163 -7.75 16.22 -13.53
CA GLN A 163 -9.20 16.17 -13.68
C GLN A 163 -9.69 14.72 -13.90
N ILE A 164 -8.99 13.97 -14.78
CA ILE A 164 -9.29 12.55 -15.02
C ILE A 164 -9.17 11.76 -13.72
N MET A 165 -8.04 11.91 -13.00
CA MET A 165 -7.78 11.22 -11.73
C MET A 165 -8.84 11.55 -10.68
N LEU A 166 -9.18 12.82 -10.47
CA LEU A 166 -10.16 13.23 -9.48
C LEU A 166 -11.58 12.77 -9.85
N GLY A 167 -11.92 12.78 -11.14
CA GLY A 167 -13.19 12.23 -11.66
C GLY A 167 -13.30 10.73 -11.37
N HIS A 168 -12.25 9.98 -11.72
CA HIS A 168 -12.15 8.55 -11.45
C HIS A 168 -12.20 8.23 -9.95
N LEU A 169 -11.41 8.95 -9.14
CA LEU A 169 -11.40 8.79 -7.67
C LEU A 169 -12.80 8.96 -7.06
N ARG A 170 -13.55 10.00 -7.47
CA ARG A 170 -14.93 10.20 -6.97
C ARG A 170 -15.84 9.02 -7.29
N ARG A 171 -15.68 8.43 -8.49
CA ARG A 171 -16.45 7.24 -8.90
C ARG A 171 -16.08 6.02 -8.05
N VAL A 172 -14.77 5.79 -7.82
CA VAL A 172 -14.25 4.70 -6.97
C VAL A 172 -14.76 4.84 -5.54
N LEU A 173 -14.66 6.04 -4.95
CA LEU A 173 -15.17 6.30 -3.59
C LEU A 173 -16.69 6.11 -3.49
N GLY A 174 -17.44 6.50 -4.52
CA GLY A 174 -18.89 6.23 -4.59
C GLY A 174 -19.22 4.74 -4.61
N ILE A 175 -18.40 3.92 -5.26
CA ILE A 175 -18.52 2.46 -5.26
C ILE A 175 -18.14 1.91 -3.88
N ALA A 176 -17.00 2.32 -3.32
CA ALA A 176 -16.55 1.89 -2.00
C ALA A 176 -17.61 2.15 -0.90
N ALA A 177 -18.26 3.31 -0.96
CA ALA A 177 -19.32 3.71 -0.02
C ALA A 177 -20.53 2.77 -0.02
N LYS A 178 -20.88 2.15 -1.17
CA LYS A 178 -21.97 1.14 -1.24
C LYS A 178 -21.72 -0.06 -0.31
N TYR A 179 -20.45 -0.38 -0.08
CA TYR A 179 -20.01 -1.49 0.75
C TYR A 179 -19.51 -1.05 2.14
N GLY A 180 -19.64 0.26 2.46
CA GLY A 180 -19.25 0.83 3.74
C GLY A 180 -17.73 0.96 3.95
N PHE A 181 -16.92 0.98 2.89
CA PHE A 181 -15.48 1.11 3.01
C PHE A 181 -15.02 2.56 3.22
N HIS A 182 -14.03 2.70 4.10
CA HIS A 182 -13.17 3.87 4.24
C HIS A 182 -11.89 3.64 3.42
N CYS A 183 -11.60 4.55 2.49
CA CYS A 183 -10.53 4.38 1.54
C CYS A 183 -9.23 5.06 2.00
N GLU A 184 -8.12 4.39 1.72
CA GLU A 184 -6.77 4.90 1.77
C GLU A 184 -6.20 4.89 0.34
N MET A 185 -5.39 5.88 -0.02
CA MET A 185 -4.82 6.00 -1.37
C MET A 185 -3.35 6.43 -1.27
N TRP A 186 -2.50 5.89 -2.13
CA TRP A 186 -1.14 6.40 -2.29
C TRP A 186 -1.17 7.84 -2.79
N SER A 187 -0.35 8.71 -2.23
CA SER A 187 -0.48 10.16 -2.41
C SER A 187 0.35 10.75 -3.55
N ASP A 188 1.22 9.95 -4.16
CA ASP A 188 2.19 10.39 -5.17
C ASP A 188 1.54 11.11 -6.36
N MET A 189 0.40 10.63 -6.85
CA MET A 189 -0.29 11.24 -7.99
C MET A 189 -0.79 12.66 -7.69
N PHE A 190 -1.14 13.00 -6.45
CA PHE A 190 -1.44 14.39 -6.07
C PHE A 190 -0.20 15.27 -6.17
N PHE A 191 0.93 14.80 -5.66
CA PHE A 191 2.20 15.55 -5.73
C PHE A 191 2.77 15.58 -7.14
N HIS A 192 2.58 14.54 -7.94
CA HIS A 192 2.90 14.56 -9.37
C HIS A 192 2.12 15.66 -10.10
N ALA A 193 0.85 15.86 -9.77
CA ALA A 193 0.02 16.92 -10.33
C ALA A 193 0.46 18.32 -9.83
N ILE A 194 0.71 18.46 -8.50
CA ILE A 194 1.16 19.72 -7.89
C ILE A 194 2.50 20.19 -8.46
N SER A 195 3.44 19.27 -8.68
CA SER A 195 4.80 19.59 -9.13
C SER A 195 4.95 19.73 -10.65
N GLY A 196 3.93 19.35 -11.40
CA GLY A 196 4.00 19.30 -12.87
C GLY A 196 4.81 18.10 -13.39
N GLY A 197 4.77 16.97 -12.68
CA GLY A 197 5.31 15.69 -13.16
C GLY A 197 6.44 15.06 -12.33
N LYS A 198 6.72 15.61 -11.15
CA LYS A 198 7.67 15.02 -10.21
C LYS A 198 6.98 14.48 -8.97
N VAL A 199 7.39 13.32 -8.52
CA VAL A 199 6.86 12.73 -7.29
C VAL A 199 7.55 13.37 -6.10
N TYR A 200 6.76 13.88 -5.15
CA TYR A 200 7.22 14.48 -3.88
C TYR A 200 8.25 15.62 -3.98
N GLU A 201 8.45 16.20 -5.16
CA GLU A 201 9.26 17.39 -5.36
C GLU A 201 8.36 18.58 -5.68
N THR A 202 8.18 19.51 -4.77
CA THR A 202 7.41 20.74 -5.01
C THR A 202 8.26 21.89 -5.54
N GLY A 203 9.57 21.69 -5.69
CA GLY A 203 10.51 22.74 -6.09
C GLY A 203 10.55 23.91 -5.11
N GLY A 204 10.21 23.68 -3.84
CA GLY A 204 10.16 24.70 -2.80
C GLY A 204 8.92 25.61 -2.84
N ARG A 205 7.93 25.30 -3.68
CA ARG A 205 6.74 26.19 -3.89
C ARG A 205 5.58 25.93 -2.94
N GLY A 206 5.64 24.87 -2.11
CA GLY A 206 4.51 24.46 -1.29
C GLY A 206 3.35 23.90 -2.13
N VAL A 207 2.22 23.66 -1.48
CA VAL A 207 0.98 23.22 -2.13
C VAL A 207 0.21 24.46 -2.60
N PRO A 208 -0.25 24.51 -3.87
CA PRO A 208 -1.08 25.63 -4.34
C PRO A 208 -2.43 25.67 -3.63
N ASP A 209 -3.02 26.87 -3.53
CA ASP A 209 -4.35 27.08 -2.95
C ASP A 209 -5.42 26.23 -3.67
N GLY A 210 -6.42 25.77 -2.93
CA GLY A 210 -7.55 25.00 -3.46
C GLY A 210 -7.34 23.49 -3.52
N TRP A 211 -6.12 22.97 -3.29
CA TRP A 211 -5.89 21.53 -3.31
C TRP A 211 -6.61 20.78 -2.18
N LYS A 212 -6.72 21.40 -1.00
CA LYS A 212 -7.42 20.76 0.13
C LYS A 212 -8.90 20.54 -0.16
N GLU A 213 -9.52 21.42 -0.93
CA GLU A 213 -10.93 21.31 -1.33
C GLU A 213 -11.15 20.27 -2.43
N MET A 214 -10.13 19.96 -3.21
CA MET A 214 -10.20 18.96 -4.27
C MET A 214 -10.04 17.53 -3.74
N VAL A 215 -9.27 17.32 -2.67
CA VAL A 215 -9.07 16.02 -2.05
C VAL A 215 -10.30 15.66 -1.20
N PRO A 216 -10.91 14.49 -1.37
CA PRO A 216 -12.04 14.05 -0.56
C PRO A 216 -11.68 13.98 0.93
N ARG A 217 -12.50 14.58 1.81
CA ARG A 217 -12.20 14.75 3.24
C ARG A 217 -12.01 13.45 4.01
N ASP A 218 -12.74 12.39 3.61
CA ASP A 218 -12.72 11.09 4.28
C ASP A 218 -11.64 10.14 3.70
N LEU A 219 -10.81 10.64 2.76
CA LEU A 219 -9.73 9.89 2.16
C LEU A 219 -8.46 10.00 3.00
N THR A 220 -7.89 8.86 3.41
CA THR A 220 -6.58 8.83 4.03
C THR A 220 -5.50 8.81 2.95
N LEU A 221 -4.62 9.81 2.97
CA LEU A 221 -3.46 9.85 2.09
C LEU A 221 -2.30 9.08 2.69
N VAL A 222 -1.76 8.14 1.92
CA VAL A 222 -0.59 7.34 2.31
C VAL A 222 0.64 7.91 1.61
N TYR A 223 1.44 8.65 2.38
CA TYR A 223 2.75 9.13 1.94
C TYR A 223 3.76 7.99 2.00
N TRP A 224 4.34 7.62 0.88
CA TRP A 224 5.39 6.60 0.80
C TRP A 224 6.75 7.22 0.46
N GLU A 225 7.78 6.85 1.21
CA GLU A 225 9.16 7.24 0.95
C GLU A 225 10.10 6.17 1.53
N TYR A 226 10.95 5.65 0.68
CA TYR A 226 11.81 4.51 1.03
C TYR A 226 13.28 4.88 1.19
N PHE A 227 13.68 6.05 0.69
CA PHE A 227 15.08 6.49 0.66
C PHE A 227 15.33 7.72 1.53
N VAL A 228 14.60 7.85 2.64
CA VAL A 228 14.63 9.02 3.53
C VAL A 228 16.05 9.51 3.82
N PRO A 229 16.44 10.68 3.31
CA PRO A 229 17.81 11.17 3.47
C PRO A 229 18.07 11.63 4.90
N ASP A 230 17.09 12.26 5.52
CA ASP A 230 17.11 12.78 6.89
C ASP A 230 15.68 12.97 7.43
N PRO A 231 15.48 13.10 8.76
CA PRO A 231 14.15 13.27 9.35
C PRO A 231 13.47 14.58 8.94
N GLU A 232 14.20 15.66 8.69
CA GLU A 232 13.61 16.96 8.36
C GLU A 232 12.97 16.95 6.98
N SER A 233 13.63 16.36 5.98
CA SER A 233 13.08 16.19 4.63
C SER A 233 11.78 15.38 4.64
N CYS A 234 11.75 14.27 5.40
CA CYS A 234 10.54 13.47 5.57
C CYS A 234 9.45 14.27 6.32
N GLY A 235 9.82 14.99 7.38
CA GLY A 235 8.92 15.83 8.15
C GLY A 235 8.31 16.94 7.30
N HIS A 236 9.11 17.58 6.46
CA HIS A 236 8.62 18.59 5.51
C HIS A 236 7.55 18.02 4.56
N MET A 237 7.76 16.83 4.03
CA MET A 237 6.77 16.16 3.17
C MET A 237 5.49 15.81 3.94
N ILE A 238 5.58 15.40 5.20
CA ILE A 238 4.40 15.19 6.06
C ILE A 238 3.62 16.51 6.22
N ASP A 239 4.31 17.62 6.43
CA ASP A 239 3.69 18.94 6.59
C ASP A 239 2.99 19.40 5.29
N LEU A 240 3.57 19.09 4.11
CA LEU A 240 2.93 19.33 2.81
C LEU A 240 1.66 18.47 2.63
N HIS A 241 1.70 17.19 3.01
CA HIS A 241 0.52 16.33 2.95
C HIS A 241 -0.64 16.86 3.81
N ARG A 242 -0.33 17.46 4.97
CA ARG A 242 -1.34 18.07 5.85
C ARG A 242 -1.97 19.33 5.26
N GLN A 243 -1.37 19.94 4.25
CA GLN A 243 -1.99 21.04 3.52
C GLN A 243 -3.10 20.57 2.58
N ILE A 244 -3.11 19.28 2.21
CA ILE A 244 -4.11 18.71 1.30
C ILE A 244 -5.05 17.70 1.97
N SER A 245 -4.69 17.13 3.13
CA SER A 245 -5.55 16.19 3.86
C SER A 245 -5.32 16.28 5.36
N ASP A 246 -6.40 16.10 6.13
CA ASP A 246 -6.34 15.97 7.59
C ASP A 246 -5.96 14.51 8.02
N HIS A 247 -6.01 13.56 7.10
CA HIS A 247 -5.73 12.15 7.31
C HIS A 247 -4.49 11.71 6.53
N VAL A 248 -3.34 11.69 7.22
CA VAL A 248 -2.05 11.33 6.63
C VAL A 248 -1.46 10.12 7.37
N LYS A 249 -1.09 9.11 6.60
CA LYS A 249 -0.37 7.91 7.01
C LYS A 249 0.99 7.91 6.35
N TYR A 250 2.00 7.36 7.02
CA TYR A 250 3.31 7.13 6.44
C TYR A 250 3.50 5.66 6.05
N ALA A 251 4.05 5.43 4.88
CA ALA A 251 4.47 4.11 4.41
C ALA A 251 5.99 4.08 4.16
N GLY A 252 6.69 3.34 5.01
CA GLY A 252 8.08 2.95 4.80
C GLY A 252 8.20 1.59 4.14
N THR A 253 9.39 0.99 4.24
CA THR A 253 9.63 -0.32 3.64
C THR A 253 10.64 -1.15 4.41
N PHE A 254 10.53 -2.48 4.26
CA PHE A 254 11.62 -3.40 4.54
C PHE A 254 12.20 -3.89 3.21
N PHE A 255 13.39 -3.42 2.85
CA PHE A 255 14.01 -3.65 1.54
C PHE A 255 14.31 -5.11 1.30
N ARG A 256 13.49 -5.77 0.46
CA ARG A 256 13.69 -7.16 0.02
C ARG A 256 13.51 -7.39 -1.48
N TRP A 257 13.07 -6.38 -2.23
CA TRP A 257 12.70 -6.55 -3.64
C TRP A 257 13.85 -6.34 -4.64
N HIS A 258 14.98 -5.80 -4.21
CA HIS A 258 16.13 -5.50 -5.10
C HIS A 258 17.05 -6.70 -5.38
N GLY A 259 16.77 -7.91 -4.84
CA GLY A 259 17.63 -9.06 -5.04
C GLY A 259 17.24 -10.26 -4.19
N ILE A 260 18.16 -11.19 -4.07
CA ILE A 260 17.99 -12.44 -3.30
C ILE A 260 18.22 -12.29 -1.80
N ALA A 261 18.79 -11.16 -1.37
CA ALA A 261 19.07 -10.85 0.01
C ALA A 261 18.42 -9.51 0.41
N PRO A 262 17.93 -9.38 1.66
CA PRO A 262 17.37 -8.13 2.15
C PRO A 262 18.48 -7.11 2.47
N ALA A 263 18.13 -5.83 2.40
CA ALA A 263 19.03 -4.74 2.80
C ALA A 263 18.72 -4.26 4.23
N ASN A 264 18.77 -5.15 5.23
CA ASN A 264 18.35 -4.86 6.61
C ASN A 264 19.09 -3.66 7.23
N ALA A 265 20.42 -3.55 7.08
CA ALA A 265 21.19 -2.43 7.62
C ALA A 265 20.76 -1.09 6.98
N PHE A 266 20.54 -1.06 5.68
CA PHE A 266 20.03 0.12 5.00
C PHE A 266 18.60 0.46 5.46
N THR A 267 17.72 -0.53 5.54
CA THR A 267 16.37 -0.40 6.09
C THR A 267 16.40 0.25 7.46
N ASN A 268 17.19 -0.28 8.39
CA ASN A 268 17.30 0.25 9.75
C ASN A 268 17.70 1.73 9.76
N LYS A 269 18.67 2.10 8.92
CA LYS A 269 19.14 3.47 8.80
C LYS A 269 18.04 4.42 8.32
N VAL A 270 17.35 4.08 7.22
CA VAL A 270 16.39 4.99 6.60
C VAL A 270 15.04 5.00 7.35
N MET A 271 14.57 3.85 7.84
CA MET A 271 13.30 3.77 8.57
C MET A 271 13.39 4.38 9.97
N LYS A 272 14.55 4.34 10.63
CA LYS A 272 14.76 5.12 11.86
C LYS A 272 14.52 6.62 11.63
N ARG A 273 15.04 7.17 10.53
CA ARG A 273 14.84 8.58 10.18
C ARG A 273 13.38 8.91 9.94
N ALA A 274 12.70 8.05 9.19
CA ALA A 274 11.29 8.19 8.90
C ALA A 274 10.42 8.14 10.16
N LEU A 275 10.62 7.15 11.03
CA LEU A 275 9.88 7.03 12.29
C LEU A 275 10.17 8.20 13.24
N THR A 276 11.38 8.75 13.23
CA THR A 276 11.71 9.98 13.96
C THR A 276 10.86 11.14 13.44
N ALA A 277 10.84 11.36 12.12
CA ALA A 277 10.01 12.39 11.50
C ALA A 277 8.51 12.22 11.81
N CYS A 278 8.01 10.97 11.74
CA CYS A 278 6.63 10.65 12.08
C CYS A 278 6.29 11.03 13.54
N ARG A 279 7.18 10.71 14.49
CA ARG A 279 7.02 11.10 15.90
C ARG A 279 7.01 12.60 16.09
N ASP A 280 8.01 13.30 15.53
CA ASP A 280 8.18 14.75 15.66
C ASP A 280 6.98 15.50 15.09
N ARG A 281 6.36 14.96 14.05
CA ARG A 281 5.14 15.52 13.43
C ARG A 281 3.84 14.89 13.95
N GLY A 282 3.88 13.96 14.92
CA GLY A 282 2.68 13.35 15.51
C GLY A 282 1.87 12.49 14.54
N VAL A 283 2.50 11.89 13.52
CA VAL A 283 1.87 10.85 12.69
C VAL A 283 1.70 9.60 13.54
N LYS A 284 0.49 9.07 13.60
CA LYS A 284 0.14 7.92 14.44
C LYS A 284 -0.02 6.62 13.68
N ASP A 285 -0.15 6.68 12.36
CA ASP A 285 -0.39 5.53 11.51
C ASP A 285 0.79 5.35 10.57
N VAL A 286 1.49 4.23 10.75
CA VAL A 286 2.65 3.88 9.93
C VAL A 286 2.56 2.42 9.47
N LEU A 287 3.02 2.16 8.26
CA LEU A 287 3.15 0.81 7.73
C LEU A 287 4.50 0.63 7.03
N PHE A 288 4.92 -0.61 6.87
CA PHE A 288 6.12 -0.98 6.13
C PHE A 288 5.78 -1.95 5.02
N ALA A 289 6.04 -1.56 3.78
CA ALA A 289 5.80 -2.39 2.62
C ALA A 289 6.92 -3.43 2.42
N LEU A 290 6.52 -4.65 2.14
CA LEU A 290 7.37 -5.75 1.69
C LEU A 290 7.03 -6.04 0.23
N TRP A 291 7.47 -5.16 -0.66
CA TRP A 291 7.24 -5.34 -2.08
C TRP A 291 7.87 -6.63 -2.59
N ALA A 292 7.27 -7.21 -3.61
CA ALA A 292 7.72 -8.45 -4.24
C ALA A 292 8.15 -8.26 -5.71
N ASP A 293 8.46 -7.02 -6.09
CA ASP A 293 8.94 -6.68 -7.42
C ASP A 293 10.08 -7.62 -7.83
N TYR A 294 10.30 -7.76 -9.09
CA TYR A 294 11.30 -8.70 -9.63
C TYR A 294 11.14 -10.16 -9.17
N GLY A 295 9.90 -10.57 -8.82
CA GLY A 295 9.56 -11.96 -8.50
C GLY A 295 9.80 -12.40 -7.06
N GLY A 296 10.06 -11.47 -6.13
CA GLY A 296 10.15 -11.80 -4.71
C GLY A 296 11.30 -12.75 -4.36
N GLY A 297 12.49 -12.55 -4.94
CA GLY A 297 13.65 -13.42 -4.76
C GLY A 297 14.11 -13.60 -3.31
N ALA A 298 13.98 -12.55 -2.48
CA ALA A 298 14.27 -12.65 -1.05
C ALA A 298 13.06 -13.19 -0.28
N SER A 299 13.30 -14.07 0.69
CA SER A 299 12.26 -14.62 1.57
C SER A 299 11.54 -13.52 2.35
N LEU A 300 10.24 -13.68 2.63
CA LEU A 300 9.50 -12.82 3.56
C LEU A 300 10.15 -12.77 4.96
N PHE A 301 10.74 -13.88 5.40
CA PHE A 301 11.37 -14.00 6.72
C PHE A 301 12.77 -13.37 6.79
N SER A 302 13.37 -13.03 5.66
CA SER A 302 14.73 -12.44 5.63
C SER A 302 14.79 -11.03 6.22
N VAL A 303 13.65 -10.33 6.36
CA VAL A 303 13.55 -8.99 6.96
C VAL A 303 13.27 -8.98 8.46
N LEU A 304 13.18 -10.15 9.10
CA LEU A 304 12.92 -10.26 10.56
C LEU A 304 13.89 -9.43 11.41
N PRO A 305 15.19 -9.36 11.10
CA PRO A 305 16.10 -8.48 11.84
C PRO A 305 15.67 -7.01 11.81
N ALA A 306 15.29 -6.50 10.64
CA ALA A 306 14.83 -5.11 10.52
C ALA A 306 13.45 -4.90 11.17
N MET A 307 12.53 -5.87 11.06
CA MET A 307 11.24 -5.83 11.76
C MET A 307 11.43 -5.75 13.27
N TYR A 308 12.31 -6.57 13.82
CA TYR A 308 12.65 -6.52 15.25
C TYR A 308 13.23 -5.17 15.65
N ALA A 309 14.19 -4.67 14.88
CA ALA A 309 14.83 -3.38 15.15
C ALA A 309 13.83 -2.22 15.14
N MET A 310 12.92 -2.18 14.17
CA MET A 310 11.89 -1.13 14.10
C MET A 310 10.84 -1.27 15.20
N SER A 311 10.48 -2.50 15.59
CA SER A 311 9.62 -2.75 16.73
C SER A 311 10.23 -2.20 18.04
N ARG A 312 11.52 -2.46 18.28
CA ARG A 312 12.23 -1.92 19.45
C ARG A 312 12.32 -0.39 19.38
N PHE A 313 12.68 0.16 18.23
CA PHE A 313 12.69 1.60 18.07
C PHE A 313 11.31 2.22 18.32
N ALA A 314 10.24 1.62 17.81
CA ALA A 314 8.88 2.09 18.01
C ALA A 314 8.38 2.01 19.45
N SER A 315 8.90 1.06 20.27
CA SER A 315 8.51 0.87 21.67
C SER A 315 9.34 1.71 22.62
N ASP A 316 10.66 1.72 22.42
CA ASP A 316 11.63 2.19 23.41
C ASP A 316 12.36 3.46 22.98
N GLY A 317 12.17 3.88 21.73
CA GLY A 317 12.87 5.03 21.13
C GLY A 317 14.33 4.73 20.75
N CYS A 318 14.82 3.53 21.01
CA CYS A 318 16.20 3.13 20.80
C CYS A 318 16.33 1.98 19.80
N MET A 319 17.32 2.09 18.90
CA MET A 319 17.71 0.94 18.08
C MET A 319 18.43 -0.07 18.97
N PRO A 320 18.18 -1.37 18.80
CA PRO A 320 19.03 -2.39 19.43
C PRO A 320 20.41 -2.27 18.76
N THR A 321 21.44 -1.91 19.56
CA THR A 321 22.79 -1.65 19.02
C THR A 321 23.74 -2.81 19.26
N ASP A 322 23.77 -3.34 20.50
CA ASP A 322 24.83 -4.29 20.90
C ASP A 322 24.25 -5.55 21.57
N ASP A 323 22.98 -5.56 21.95
CA ASP A 323 22.32 -6.72 22.55
C ASP A 323 21.12 -7.18 21.71
N MET A 324 21.38 -8.16 20.86
CA MET A 324 20.35 -8.82 20.04
C MET A 324 19.85 -10.11 20.67
N SER A 325 20.15 -10.39 21.94
CA SER A 325 19.70 -11.58 22.66
C SER A 325 18.18 -11.72 22.69
N GLY A 326 17.45 -10.59 22.65
CA GLY A 326 16.00 -10.58 22.52
C GLY A 326 15.51 -11.11 21.17
N PHE A 327 16.23 -10.86 20.09
CA PHE A 327 15.95 -11.42 18.78
C PHE A 327 16.20 -12.94 18.77
N GLU A 328 17.37 -13.37 19.22
CA GLU A 328 17.75 -14.77 19.30
C GLU A 328 16.78 -15.57 20.17
N LYS A 329 16.41 -15.02 21.33
CA LYS A 329 15.40 -15.63 22.21
C LYS A 329 14.03 -15.76 21.55
N LEU A 330 13.63 -14.80 20.74
CA LEU A 330 12.31 -14.78 20.10
C LEU A 330 12.25 -15.72 18.89
N PHE A 331 13.30 -15.78 18.09
CA PHE A 331 13.33 -16.51 16.83
C PHE A 331 14.12 -17.83 16.84
N GLY A 332 14.93 -18.06 17.86
CA GLY A 332 15.79 -19.25 17.98
C GLY A 332 16.93 -19.31 16.94
N ILE A 333 17.24 -18.17 16.32
CA ILE A 333 18.31 -18.04 15.31
C ILE A 333 19.19 -16.83 15.67
N PRO A 334 20.51 -16.85 15.37
CA PRO A 334 21.36 -15.68 15.58
C PRO A 334 20.90 -14.50 14.73
N TYR A 335 21.21 -13.29 15.20
CA TYR A 335 20.89 -12.07 14.46
C TYR A 335 21.81 -11.84 13.25
N GLU A 336 23.08 -12.29 13.35
CA GLU A 336 24.10 -12.18 12.31
C GLU A 336 23.97 -13.24 11.20
#